data_f7b2f4a88f1c8c23a032dd3a400f40b7
#
_entry.id   f7b2f4a88f1c8c23a032dd3a400f40b7
#
_cell.length_a   1.000
_cell.length_b   1.000
_cell.length_c   1.000
_cell.angle_alpha   90.00
_cell.angle_beta   90.00
_cell.angle_gamma   90.00
#
_symmetry.space_group_name_H-M   'P 1'
#
loop_
_entity.id
_entity.type
_entity.pdbx_description
1 polymer ?
#
loop_
_entity_poly.entity_id
_entity_poly.type
_entity_poly.pdbx_seq_one_letter_code
_entity_poly.pdbx_strand_id
1 'polypeptide(L)' 'MKRSARNQFPGTILDVHKGATTTHVKIEVAPGIVFTAAITNEAAEELDLAKGGKAYAVVKASDVMVGVE' A
#
# COMPACT_ATOMS: atom_id res chain seq x y z
N MET A 1 9.44 -1.57 12.93
CA MET A 1 8.69 -2.53 12.09
C MET A 1 9.63 -3.60 11.59
N LYS A 2 9.28 -4.87 11.79
CA LYS A 2 10.10 -5.99 11.34
C LYS A 2 9.47 -6.61 10.11
N ARG A 3 10.20 -6.66 9.01
CA ARG A 3 9.75 -7.22 7.73
C ARG A 3 10.89 -7.90 7.02
N SER A 4 10.59 -8.92 6.24
CA SER A 4 11.57 -9.51 5.33
C SER A 4 11.70 -8.68 4.05
N ALA A 5 10.72 -7.84 3.76
CA ALA A 5 10.73 -6.97 2.59
C ALA A 5 11.76 -5.85 2.77
N ARG A 6 12.46 -5.52 1.69
CA ARG A 6 13.50 -4.50 1.71
C ARG A 6 13.02 -3.14 1.26
N ASN A 7 11.85 -3.08 0.64
CA ASN A 7 11.31 -1.83 0.10
C ASN A 7 10.13 -1.39 0.94
N GLN A 8 10.32 -0.35 1.72
CA GLN A 8 9.28 0.17 2.60
C GLN A 8 9.22 1.68 2.41
N PHE A 9 8.07 2.17 2.00
CA PHE A 9 7.88 3.58 1.66
C PHE A 9 6.81 4.17 2.56
N PRO A 10 7.18 5.10 3.47
CA PRO A 10 6.16 5.79 4.26
C PRO A 10 5.34 6.70 3.34
N GLY A 11 4.06 6.74 3.58
CA GLY A 11 3.18 7.55 2.75
C GLY A 11 1.89 7.91 3.44
N THR A 12 1.02 8.55 2.67
CA THR A 12 -0.29 8.97 3.12
C THR A 12 -1.36 8.24 2.30
N ILE A 13 -2.36 7.72 2.99
CA ILE A 13 -3.46 7.03 2.32
C ILE A 13 -4.34 8.05 1.61
N LEU A 14 -4.44 7.94 0.29
CA LEU A 14 -5.29 8.80 -0.52
C LEU A 14 -6.72 8.28 -0.58
N ASP A 15 -6.87 6.95 -0.62
CA ASP A 15 -8.19 6.36 -0.82
C ASP A 15 -8.18 4.92 -0.29
N VAL A 16 -9.34 4.50 0.21
CA VAL A 16 -9.57 3.13 0.65
C VAL A 16 -10.90 2.71 0.03
N HIS A 17 -10.85 1.78 -0.90
CA HIS A 17 -12.04 1.32 -1.61
C HIS A 17 -12.29 -0.15 -1.30
N LYS A 18 -13.34 -0.41 -0.53
CA LYS A 18 -13.70 -1.76 -0.12
C LYS A 18 -14.60 -2.40 -1.19
N GLY A 19 -14.16 -3.52 -1.72
CA GLY A 19 -14.96 -4.34 -2.61
C GLY A 19 -15.64 -5.47 -1.87
N ALA A 20 -16.08 -6.49 -2.60
CA ALA A 20 -16.77 -7.62 -2.00
C ALA A 20 -15.84 -8.44 -1.09
N THR A 21 -14.62 -8.69 -1.54
CA THR A 21 -13.64 -9.49 -0.79
C THR A 21 -12.31 -8.76 -0.61
N THR A 22 -12.02 -7.79 -1.46
CA THR A 22 -10.72 -7.15 -1.55
C THR A 22 -10.88 -5.63 -1.40
N THR A 23 -9.97 -5.04 -0.65
CA THR A 23 -9.89 -3.60 -0.49
C THR A 23 -8.70 -3.07 -1.27
N HIS A 24 -8.93 -2.03 -2.07
CA HIS A 24 -7.86 -1.34 -2.79
C HIS A 24 -7.48 -0.10 -2.00
N VAL A 25 -6.19 0.06 -1.75
CA VAL A 25 -5.66 1.18 -0.98
C VAL A 25 -4.64 1.92 -1.84
N LYS A 26 -4.80 3.23 -1.94
CA LYS A 26 -3.85 4.08 -2.65
C LYS A 26 -3.02 4.84 -1.64
N ILE A 27 -1.71 4.68 -1.73
CA ILE A 27 -0.75 5.30 -0.81
C ILE A 27 0.18 6.19 -1.61
N GLU A 28 0.15 7.48 -1.31
CA GLU A 28 1.06 8.43 -1.93
C GLU A 28 2.34 8.49 -1.11
N VAL A 29 3.45 8.07 -1.69
CA VAL A 29 4.74 8.00 -0.99
C VAL A 29 5.64 9.19 -1.30
N ALA A 30 5.32 9.93 -2.36
CA ALA A 30 5.99 11.17 -2.72
C ALA A 30 5.02 11.91 -3.64
N PRO A 31 5.20 13.21 -3.86
CA PRO A 31 4.28 13.94 -4.74
C PRO A 31 4.15 13.26 -6.11
N GLY A 32 2.94 12.86 -6.44
CA GLY A 32 2.64 12.23 -7.73
C GLY A 32 3.01 10.75 -7.81
N ILE A 33 3.59 10.15 -6.77
CA ILE A 33 3.98 8.75 -6.78
C ILE A 33 3.04 7.99 -5.87
N VAL A 34 2.18 7.15 -6.47
CA VAL A 34 1.12 6.46 -5.75
C VAL A 34 1.26 4.96 -5.95
N PHE A 35 1.27 4.24 -4.83
CA PHE A 35 1.18 2.78 -4.85
C PHE A 35 -0.27 2.38 -4.68
N THR A 36 -0.71 1.41 -5.47
CA THR A 36 -2.03 0.81 -5.30
C THR A 36 -1.84 -0.60 -4.76
N ALA A 37 -2.40 -0.85 -3.60
CA ALA A 37 -2.33 -2.16 -2.96
C ALA A 37 -3.71 -2.82 -2.98
N ALA A 38 -3.73 -4.13 -3.15
CA ALA A 38 -4.96 -4.92 -3.03
C ALA A 38 -4.76 -5.87 -1.86
N ILE A 39 -5.56 -5.70 -0.83
CA ILE A 39 -5.49 -6.53 0.37
C ILE A 39 -6.87 -7.06 0.71
N THR A 40 -6.95 -8.06 1.57
CA THR A 40 -8.23 -8.59 1.98
C THR A 40 -8.98 -7.54 2.81
N ASN A 41 -10.32 -7.62 2.78
CA ASN A 41 -11.13 -6.73 3.61
C ASN A 41 -10.78 -6.89 5.08
N GLU A 42 -10.49 -8.14 5.50
CA GLU A 42 -10.11 -8.40 6.89
C GLU A 42 -8.81 -7.70 7.26
N ALA A 43 -7.81 -7.75 6.38
CA ALA A 43 -6.53 -7.07 6.63
C ALA A 43 -6.73 -5.57 6.73
N ALA A 44 -7.56 -5.00 5.86
CA ALA A 44 -7.85 -3.57 5.89
C ALA A 44 -8.49 -3.15 7.21
N GLU A 45 -9.40 -3.98 7.72
CA GLU A 45 -10.07 -3.71 8.99
C GLU A 45 -9.11 -3.82 10.17
N GLU A 46 -8.26 -4.86 10.17
CA GLU A 46 -7.29 -5.04 11.24
C GLU A 46 -6.27 -3.90 11.31
N LEU A 47 -5.89 -3.37 10.15
CA LEU A 47 -4.95 -2.26 10.09
C LEU A 47 -5.63 -0.91 10.31
N ASP A 48 -6.97 -0.90 10.38
CA ASP A 48 -7.75 0.32 10.61
C ASP A 48 -7.39 1.44 9.64
N LEU A 49 -7.32 1.09 8.36
CA LEU A 49 -6.91 2.03 7.31
C LEU A 49 -7.99 3.05 7.02
N ALA A 50 -7.59 4.29 6.88
CA ALA A 50 -8.52 5.39 6.59
C ALA A 50 -7.83 6.44 5.74
N LYS A 51 -8.61 7.09 4.89
CA LYS A 51 -8.15 8.20 4.06
C LYS A 51 -7.51 9.28 4.93
N GLY A 52 -6.34 9.74 4.52
CA GLY A 52 -5.58 10.75 5.26
C GLY A 52 -4.65 10.17 6.30
N GLY A 53 -4.77 8.87 6.61
CA GLY A 53 -3.91 8.22 7.58
C GLY A 53 -2.53 7.92 7.01
N LYS A 54 -1.62 7.53 7.89
CA LYS A 54 -0.27 7.16 7.53
C LYS A 54 -0.17 5.66 7.35
N ALA A 55 0.60 5.24 6.35
CA ALA A 55 0.83 3.82 6.09
C ALA A 55 2.16 3.65 5.38
N TYR A 56 2.65 2.42 5.36
CA TYR A 56 3.84 2.08 4.58
C TYR A 56 3.41 1.24 3.39
N ALA A 57 3.93 1.56 2.21
CA ALA A 57 3.85 0.65 1.08
C ALA A 57 5.05 -0.29 1.20
N VAL A 58 4.78 -1.58 1.37
CA VAL A 58 5.82 -2.60 1.59
C VAL A 58 5.85 -3.50 0.38
N VAL A 59 7.00 -3.59 -0.28
CA VAL A 59 7.13 -4.36 -1.53
C VAL A 59 8.30 -5.33 -1.40
N LYS A 60 8.04 -6.62 -1.57
CA LYS A 60 9.12 -7.61 -1.60
C LYS A 60 10.01 -7.34 -2.80
N ALA A 61 11.31 -7.50 -2.58
CA ALA A 61 12.28 -7.29 -3.65
C ALA A 61 11.98 -8.15 -4.88
N SER A 62 11.52 -9.37 -4.66
CA SER A 62 11.20 -10.29 -5.75
C SER A 62 9.96 -9.87 -6.55
N ASP A 63 9.17 -8.94 -6.05
CA ASP A 63 7.97 -8.46 -6.73
C ASP A 63 8.21 -7.18 -7.51
N VAL A 64 9.40 -6.62 -7.43
CA VAL A 64 9.72 -5.40 -8.16
C VAL A 64 10.23 -5.75 -9.54
N MET A 65 9.56 -5.23 -10.56
CA MET A 65 9.97 -5.40 -11.94
C MET A 65 10.72 -4.15 -12.39
N VAL A 66 11.59 -4.33 -13.37
CA VAL A 66 12.40 -3.22 -13.89
C VAL A 66 11.97 -2.93 -15.33
N GLY A 67 11.71 -1.67 -15.60
CA GLY A 67 11.40 -1.21 -16.94
C GLY A 67 12.33 -0.08 -17.33
N VAL A 68 12.66 -0.01 -18.61
CA VAL A 68 13.42 1.09 -19.20
C VAL A 68 12.78 1.46 -20.52
N GLU A 69 13.09 2.66 -21.00
CA GLU A 69 12.60 3.10 -22.32
C GLU A 69 13.70 3.07 -23.36
#